data_32a30f928b0929af1630168733fb07b9
#
_entry.id   32a30f928b0929af1630168733fb07b9
#
_cell.length_a   1.000
_cell.length_b   1.000
_cell.length_c   1.000
_cell.angle_alpha   90.00
_cell.angle_beta   90.00
_cell.angle_gamma   90.00
#
_symmetry.space_group_name_H-M   'P 1'
#
loop_
_entity.id
_entity.type
_entity.pdbx_description
1 polymer ?
#
loop_
_entity_poly.entity_id
_entity_poly.type
_entity_poly.pdbx_seq_one_letter_code
_entity_poly.pdbx_strand_id
1 'polypeptide(L)'
;MTKRSAGILLYRRTSSAIEVFLIHPGGPFWAKKDAWSIPKGEYHDGEPPLDAARREFQEETGSTLALDRHETDFIALGAIRQPAGKEVTGWALEGDFDPASLVSNTCFVEWPPRSGRQIEIPEADRGAWFDLPTAHSKIFRGQEAFLDRLVAALG
;
A
#
# COMPACT_ATOMS: atom_id res chain seq x y z
N MET A 1 8.12 -18.00 11.73
CA MET A 1 7.79 -17.88 10.30
C MET A 1 7.76 -16.41 9.90
N THR A 2 8.39 -16.10 8.80
CA THR A 2 8.38 -14.73 8.27
C THR A 2 7.03 -14.44 7.64
N LYS A 3 6.39 -13.37 8.06
CA LYS A 3 5.17 -12.90 7.39
C LYS A 3 5.54 -12.17 6.12
N ARG A 4 4.88 -12.49 5.03
CA ARG A 4 5.13 -11.90 3.73
C ARG A 4 3.91 -11.15 3.25
N SER A 5 4.14 -9.92 2.80
CA SER A 5 3.12 -9.05 2.22
C SER A 5 3.56 -8.63 0.83
N ALA A 6 2.60 -8.27 0.02
CA ALA A 6 2.84 -7.74 -1.32
C ALA A 6 1.96 -6.53 -1.56
N GLY A 7 2.48 -5.54 -2.27
CA GLY A 7 1.75 -4.30 -2.48
C GLY A 7 2.13 -3.59 -3.77
N ILE A 8 1.33 -2.57 -4.08
CA ILE A 8 1.48 -1.76 -5.30
C ILE A 8 1.76 -0.31 -4.90
N LEU A 9 2.83 0.24 -5.46
CA LEU A 9 3.08 1.68 -5.42
C LEU A 9 2.56 2.26 -6.73
N LEU A 10 1.34 2.79 -6.69
CA LEU A 10 0.76 3.45 -7.85
C LEU A 10 1.38 4.84 -7.99
N TYR A 11 1.79 5.19 -9.20
CA TYR A 11 2.36 6.51 -9.45
C TYR A 11 1.77 7.11 -10.72
N ARG A 12 1.83 8.41 -10.80
CA ARG A 12 1.43 9.14 -11.99
C ARG A 12 2.42 10.27 -12.26
N ARG A 13 2.49 10.67 -13.52
CA ARG A 13 3.36 11.76 -13.93
C ARG A 13 2.51 13.01 -14.11
N THR A 14 2.94 14.11 -13.51
CA THR A 14 2.38 15.42 -13.77
C THR A 14 3.32 16.15 -14.73
N SER A 15 2.97 17.37 -15.13
CA SER A 15 3.82 18.14 -16.03
C SER A 15 5.21 18.42 -15.48
N SER A 16 5.39 18.38 -14.16
CA SER A 16 6.64 18.78 -13.51
C SER A 16 7.17 17.76 -12.50
N ALA A 17 6.43 16.70 -12.19
CA ALA A 17 6.82 15.83 -11.09
C ALA A 17 6.17 14.45 -11.18
N ILE A 18 6.62 13.56 -10.30
CA ILE A 18 5.99 12.27 -10.08
C ILE A 18 5.24 12.34 -8.77
N GLU A 19 4.01 11.82 -8.78
CA GLU A 19 3.22 11.66 -7.58
C GLU A 19 2.95 10.19 -7.31
N VAL A 20 2.86 9.82 -6.05
CA VAL A 20 2.55 8.45 -5.63
C VAL A 20 1.28 8.43 -4.81
N PHE A 21 0.54 7.32 -4.92
CA PHE A 21 -0.71 7.13 -4.19
C PHE A 21 -0.44 6.29 -2.95
N LEU A 22 -0.82 6.82 -1.79
CA LEU A 22 -0.70 6.13 -0.51
C LEU A 22 -2.05 6.10 0.17
N ILE A 23 -2.24 5.10 1.04
CA ILE A 23 -3.44 4.97 1.87
C ILE A 23 -3.11 5.24 3.32
N HIS A 24 -4.11 5.73 4.04
CA HIS A 24 -4.04 5.91 5.49
C HIS A 24 -4.71 4.72 6.16
N PRO A 25 -4.03 4.04 7.09
CA PRO A 25 -4.63 2.91 7.78
C PRO A 25 -5.86 3.33 8.57
N GLY A 26 -6.89 2.49 8.55
CA GLY A 26 -8.12 2.77 9.28
C GLY A 26 -8.02 2.39 10.74
N GLY A 27 -9.10 2.72 11.48
CA GLY A 27 -9.27 2.35 12.86
C GLY A 27 -8.73 3.37 13.85
N PRO A 28 -9.09 3.20 15.15
CA PRO A 28 -8.80 4.22 16.17
C PRO A 28 -7.32 4.35 16.50
N PHE A 29 -6.54 3.27 16.34
CA PHE A 29 -5.10 3.34 16.62
C PHE A 29 -4.39 4.33 15.70
N TRP A 30 -4.81 4.39 14.42
CA TRP A 30 -4.15 5.23 13.41
C TRP A 30 -4.85 6.57 13.18
N ALA A 31 -6.04 6.77 13.75
CA ALA A 31 -6.93 7.87 13.40
C ALA A 31 -6.28 9.25 13.47
N LYS A 32 -5.40 9.47 14.44
CA LYS A 32 -4.73 10.76 14.64
C LYS A 32 -3.27 10.78 14.20
N LYS A 33 -2.82 9.72 13.52
CA LYS A 33 -1.43 9.62 13.08
C LYS A 33 -1.32 9.96 11.62
N ASP A 34 -0.32 10.74 11.27
CA ASP A 34 -0.02 11.08 9.88
C ASP A 34 0.99 10.07 9.33
N ALA A 35 0.55 8.84 9.18
CA ALA A 35 1.37 7.72 8.75
C ALA A 35 0.66 6.99 7.62
N TRP A 36 1.34 6.80 6.52
CA TRP A 36 0.75 6.30 5.27
C TRP A 36 1.51 5.10 4.74
N SER A 37 0.85 4.32 3.91
CA SER A 37 1.36 3.04 3.39
C SER A 37 0.99 2.87 1.94
N ILE A 38 1.76 2.06 1.22
CA ILE A 38 1.26 1.53 -0.05
C ILE A 38 0.11 0.56 0.25
N PRO A 39 -0.89 0.42 -0.64
CA PRO A 39 -1.87 -0.67 -0.52
C PRO A 39 -1.14 -2.01 -0.57
N LYS A 40 -1.30 -2.82 0.47
CA LYS A 40 -0.60 -4.10 0.60
C LYS A 40 -1.33 -5.02 1.56
N GLY A 41 -1.02 -6.31 1.49
CA GLY A 41 -1.52 -7.26 2.46
C GLY A 41 -0.74 -8.56 2.45
N GLU A 42 -0.99 -9.39 3.45
CA GLU A 42 -0.32 -10.66 3.60
C GLU A 42 -0.82 -11.67 2.57
N TYR A 43 0.06 -12.57 2.17
CA TYR A 43 -0.29 -13.65 1.27
C TYR A 43 0.31 -14.95 1.75
N HIS A 44 -0.24 -16.06 1.26
CA HIS A 44 0.16 -17.41 1.64
C HIS A 44 1.05 -18.05 0.59
N ASP A 45 1.75 -19.10 0.98
CA ASP A 45 2.47 -19.94 0.03
C ASP A 45 1.48 -20.45 -1.02
N GLY A 46 1.90 -20.46 -2.27
CA GLY A 46 1.04 -20.87 -3.36
C GLY A 46 0.33 -19.72 -4.08
N GLU A 47 0.25 -18.55 -3.46
CA GLU A 47 -0.22 -17.35 -4.16
C GLU A 47 1.00 -16.58 -4.66
N PRO A 48 1.14 -16.36 -5.99
CA PRO A 48 2.26 -15.57 -6.49
C PRO A 48 2.21 -14.15 -5.91
N PRO A 49 3.35 -13.60 -5.49
CA PRO A 49 3.37 -12.27 -4.84
C PRO A 49 2.72 -11.15 -5.66
N LEU A 50 2.94 -11.14 -6.98
CA LEU A 50 2.32 -10.10 -7.81
C LEU A 50 0.80 -10.22 -7.83
N ASP A 51 0.29 -11.46 -7.91
CA ASP A 51 -1.16 -11.68 -7.87
C ASP A 51 -1.73 -11.19 -6.54
N ALA A 52 -1.03 -11.45 -5.45
CA ALA A 52 -1.42 -10.98 -4.13
C ALA A 52 -1.44 -9.45 -4.07
N ALA A 53 -0.40 -8.80 -4.62
CA ALA A 53 -0.34 -7.34 -4.65
C ALA A 53 -1.51 -6.74 -5.43
N ARG A 54 -1.86 -7.35 -6.57
CA ARG A 54 -2.98 -6.89 -7.40
C ARG A 54 -4.31 -7.06 -6.66
N ARG A 55 -4.49 -8.19 -5.98
CA ARG A 55 -5.69 -8.46 -5.19
C ARG A 55 -5.82 -7.48 -4.02
N GLU A 56 -4.73 -7.28 -3.29
CA GLU A 56 -4.73 -6.37 -2.15
C GLU A 56 -5.00 -4.92 -2.55
N PHE A 57 -4.52 -4.50 -3.72
CA PHE A 57 -4.82 -3.17 -4.22
C PHE A 57 -6.34 -2.99 -4.38
N GLN A 58 -7.01 -4.00 -4.96
CA GLN A 58 -8.45 -3.94 -5.11
C GLN A 58 -9.16 -3.93 -3.75
N GLU A 59 -8.73 -4.77 -2.84
CA GLU A 59 -9.37 -4.89 -1.53
C GLU A 59 -9.27 -3.60 -0.73
N GLU A 60 -8.14 -2.89 -0.82
CA GLU A 60 -7.92 -1.69 -0.02
C GLU A 60 -8.36 -0.41 -0.69
N THR A 61 -8.56 -0.40 -2.00
CA THR A 61 -8.98 0.80 -2.73
C THR A 61 -10.35 0.68 -3.37
N GLY A 62 -10.81 -0.54 -3.64
CA GLY A 62 -12.03 -0.79 -4.40
C GLY A 62 -11.84 -0.70 -5.90
N SER A 63 -10.64 -0.37 -6.38
CA SER A 63 -10.36 -0.20 -7.80
C SER A 63 -9.88 -1.49 -8.43
N THR A 64 -10.37 -1.81 -9.64
CA THR A 64 -9.89 -2.95 -10.42
C THR A 64 -8.66 -2.61 -11.26
N LEU A 65 -8.14 -1.39 -11.13
CA LEU A 65 -7.03 -0.91 -11.96
C LEU A 65 -5.87 -1.91 -12.05
N ALA A 66 -5.43 -2.43 -10.90
CA ALA A 66 -4.30 -3.35 -10.88
C ALA A 66 -4.65 -4.71 -11.48
N LEU A 67 -5.93 -5.12 -11.43
CA LEU A 67 -6.37 -6.39 -12.01
C LEU A 67 -6.51 -6.31 -13.53
N ASP A 68 -6.76 -5.11 -14.05
CA ASP A 68 -7.01 -4.90 -15.48
C ASP A 68 -5.72 -4.70 -16.29
N ARG A 69 -4.58 -4.59 -15.63
CA ARG A 69 -3.30 -4.34 -16.30
C ARG A 69 -2.57 -5.64 -16.59
N HIS A 70 -1.71 -5.61 -17.61
CA HIS A 70 -0.85 -6.73 -17.93
C HIS A 70 0.29 -6.85 -16.92
N GLU A 71 0.75 -8.08 -16.70
CA GLU A 71 1.88 -8.32 -15.80
C GLU A 71 3.10 -7.47 -16.18
N THR A 72 3.31 -7.25 -17.47
CA THR A 72 4.46 -6.48 -17.97
C THR A 72 4.37 -4.99 -17.68
N ASP A 73 3.21 -4.49 -17.26
CA ASP A 73 3.06 -3.08 -16.86
C ASP A 73 3.61 -2.80 -15.47
N PHE A 74 3.86 -3.85 -14.68
CA PHE A 74 4.35 -3.71 -13.31
C PHE A 74 5.87 -3.72 -13.28
N ILE A 75 6.44 -2.78 -12.53
CA ILE A 75 7.87 -2.67 -12.34
C ILE A 75 8.22 -3.24 -10.97
N ALA A 76 9.00 -4.30 -10.94
CA ALA A 76 9.40 -4.91 -9.67
C ALA A 76 10.29 -3.95 -8.87
N LEU A 77 9.91 -3.67 -7.64
CA LEU A 77 10.70 -2.85 -6.72
C LEU A 77 11.44 -3.70 -5.68
N GLY A 78 11.23 -5.02 -5.72
CA GLY A 78 11.89 -5.95 -4.81
C GLY A 78 11.27 -5.96 -3.43
N ALA A 79 11.93 -6.64 -2.53
CA ALA A 79 11.46 -6.84 -1.17
C ALA A 79 12.20 -5.94 -0.20
N ILE A 80 11.50 -5.56 0.88
CA ILE A 80 12.07 -4.85 2.02
C ILE A 80 11.76 -5.68 3.26
N ARG A 81 12.79 -5.98 4.04
CA ARG A 81 12.61 -6.69 5.31
C ARG A 81 12.44 -5.66 6.42
N GLN A 82 11.38 -5.82 7.19
CA GLN A 82 11.08 -4.93 8.30
C GLN A 82 11.61 -5.49 9.61
N PRO A 83 11.76 -4.63 10.66
CA PRO A 83 12.41 -5.04 11.91
C PRO A 83 11.80 -6.26 12.58
N ALA A 84 10.50 -6.46 12.52
CA ALA A 84 9.85 -7.60 13.17
C ALA A 84 9.91 -8.88 12.33
N GLY A 85 10.78 -8.93 11.31
CA GLY A 85 10.90 -10.10 10.44
C GLY A 85 9.87 -10.15 9.33
N LYS A 86 9.02 -9.15 9.22
CA LYS A 86 8.07 -9.05 8.10
C LYS A 86 8.80 -8.66 6.83
N GLU A 87 8.34 -9.20 5.72
CA GLU A 87 8.88 -8.88 4.40
C GLU A 87 7.77 -8.32 3.53
N VAL A 88 8.04 -7.20 2.87
CA VAL A 88 7.10 -6.58 1.94
C VAL A 88 7.74 -6.53 0.57
N THR A 89 7.08 -7.11 -0.43
CA THR A 89 7.51 -7.03 -1.82
C THR A 89 6.60 -6.04 -2.54
N GLY A 90 7.20 -5.12 -3.29
CA GLY A 90 6.46 -4.05 -3.95
C GLY A 90 6.66 -4.05 -5.45
N TRP A 91 5.63 -3.55 -6.15
CA TRP A 91 5.67 -3.27 -7.58
C TRP A 91 5.16 -1.87 -7.82
N ALA A 92 5.77 -1.18 -8.76
CA ALA A 92 5.27 0.11 -9.21
C ALA A 92 4.34 -0.09 -10.40
N LEU A 93 3.29 0.71 -10.46
CA LEU A 93 2.35 0.71 -11.57
C LEU A 93 2.00 2.15 -11.90
N GLU A 94 2.12 2.51 -13.17
CA GLU A 94 1.66 3.84 -13.61
C GLU A 94 0.15 3.83 -13.85
N GLY A 95 -0.54 4.78 -13.28
CA GLY A 95 -1.98 4.89 -13.45
C GLY A 95 -2.55 6.02 -12.62
N ASP A 96 -3.85 6.23 -12.74
CA ASP A 96 -4.55 7.26 -12.00
C ASP A 96 -5.71 6.65 -11.24
N PHE A 97 -6.04 7.26 -10.11
CA PHE A 97 -7.13 6.83 -9.26
C PHE A 97 -7.65 8.03 -8.50
N ASP A 98 -8.96 8.20 -8.50
CA ASP A 98 -9.62 9.28 -7.75
C ASP A 98 -9.70 8.86 -6.27
N PRO A 99 -8.97 9.52 -5.36
CA PRO A 99 -9.02 9.16 -3.94
C PRO A 99 -10.41 9.22 -3.34
N ALA A 100 -11.30 10.05 -3.89
CA ALA A 100 -12.68 10.15 -3.41
C ALA A 100 -13.49 8.89 -3.69
N SER A 101 -13.04 8.03 -4.62
CA SER A 101 -13.71 6.76 -4.92
C SER A 101 -13.21 5.59 -4.09
N LEU A 102 -12.31 5.82 -3.14
CA LEU A 102 -11.76 4.74 -2.34
C LEU A 102 -12.84 4.03 -1.52
N VAL A 103 -12.90 2.71 -1.66
CA VAL A 103 -13.77 1.82 -0.86
C VAL A 103 -12.92 0.65 -0.41
N SER A 104 -12.58 0.62 0.86
CA SER A 104 -11.71 -0.41 1.41
C SER A 104 -12.51 -1.55 2.02
N ASN A 105 -11.94 -2.75 1.98
CA ASN A 105 -12.41 -3.86 2.81
C ASN A 105 -12.30 -3.48 4.27
N THR A 106 -13.05 -4.21 5.10
CA THR A 106 -12.99 -4.05 6.55
C THR A 106 -12.29 -5.24 7.19
N CYS A 107 -11.85 -5.04 8.41
CA CYS A 107 -11.30 -6.10 9.24
C CYS A 107 -11.71 -5.85 10.69
N PHE A 108 -11.53 -6.86 11.53
CA PHE A 108 -11.83 -6.74 12.96
C PHE A 108 -10.54 -6.56 13.74
N VAL A 109 -10.57 -5.62 14.69
CA VAL A 109 -9.43 -5.40 15.60
C VAL A 109 -9.96 -5.34 17.02
N GLU A 110 -9.11 -5.73 17.96
CA GLU A 110 -9.43 -5.58 19.38
C GLU A 110 -9.26 -4.14 19.81
N TRP A 111 -10.31 -3.54 20.33
CA TRP A 111 -10.25 -2.17 20.78
C TRP A 111 -11.24 -1.91 21.92
N PRO A 112 -10.87 -1.27 23.03
CA PRO A 112 -9.48 -0.89 23.35
C PRO A 112 -8.55 -2.08 23.46
N PRO A 113 -7.22 -1.87 23.44
CA PRO A 113 -6.28 -2.98 23.59
C PRO A 113 -6.55 -3.78 24.86
N ARG A 114 -6.49 -5.11 24.75
CA ARG A 114 -6.69 -6.04 25.86
C ARG A 114 -8.09 -6.01 26.47
N SER A 115 -9.06 -5.45 25.76
CA SER A 115 -10.44 -5.36 26.26
C SER A 115 -11.26 -6.62 25.96
N GLY A 116 -10.82 -7.44 25.03
CA GLY A 116 -11.59 -8.56 24.51
C GLY A 116 -12.71 -8.14 23.56
N ARG A 117 -12.83 -6.85 23.25
CA ARG A 117 -13.90 -6.32 22.40
C ARG A 117 -13.38 -6.16 20.98
N GLN A 118 -14.15 -6.71 20.02
CA GLN A 118 -13.82 -6.62 18.60
C GLN A 118 -14.64 -5.52 17.96
N ILE A 119 -13.99 -4.67 17.17
CA ILE A 119 -14.69 -3.67 16.36
C ILE A 119 -14.31 -3.87 14.91
N GLU A 120 -15.23 -3.54 14.02
CA GLU A 120 -14.98 -3.58 12.58
C GLU A 120 -14.47 -2.22 12.12
N ILE A 121 -13.36 -2.21 11.38
CA ILE A 121 -12.75 -0.99 10.86
C ILE A 121 -12.44 -1.15 9.39
N PRO A 122 -12.39 -0.06 8.61
CA PRO A 122 -11.84 -0.16 7.25
C PRO A 122 -10.33 -0.39 7.33
N GLU A 123 -9.80 -1.19 6.42
CA GLU A 123 -8.36 -1.38 6.35
C GLU A 123 -7.66 -0.09 5.93
N ALA A 124 -8.30 0.70 5.06
CA ALA A 124 -7.85 2.04 4.70
C ALA A 124 -9.03 2.99 4.86
N ASP A 125 -8.83 4.12 5.55
CA ASP A 125 -9.90 5.10 5.74
C ASP A 125 -9.86 6.22 4.70
N ARG A 126 -8.74 6.44 4.04
CA ARG A 126 -8.62 7.41 2.96
C ARG A 126 -7.35 7.17 2.17
N GLY A 127 -7.29 7.74 0.98
CA GLY A 127 -6.09 7.73 0.16
C GLY A 127 -5.78 9.14 -0.34
N ALA A 128 -4.55 9.35 -0.77
CA ALA A 128 -4.14 10.64 -1.32
C ALA A 128 -2.93 10.49 -2.21
N TRP A 129 -2.79 11.43 -3.13
CA TRP A 129 -1.62 11.58 -3.96
C TRP A 129 -0.63 12.53 -3.29
N PHE A 130 0.64 12.16 -3.31
CA PHE A 130 1.71 12.96 -2.73
C PHE A 130 2.85 13.08 -3.73
N ASP A 131 3.47 14.26 -3.78
CA ASP A 131 4.75 14.37 -4.48
C ASP A 131 5.81 13.55 -3.70
N LEU A 132 6.95 13.29 -4.32
CA LEU A 132 7.94 12.42 -3.70
C LEU A 132 8.50 12.97 -2.38
N PRO A 133 8.86 14.26 -2.26
CA PRO A 133 9.34 14.77 -0.97
C PRO A 133 8.31 14.62 0.15
N THR A 134 7.04 14.90 -0.13
CA THR A 134 5.97 14.75 0.86
C THR A 134 5.76 13.28 1.20
N ALA A 135 5.77 12.41 0.19
CA ALA A 135 5.63 10.97 0.41
C ALA A 135 6.72 10.41 1.31
N HIS A 136 7.97 10.86 1.14
CA HIS A 136 9.08 10.44 1.99
C HIS A 136 8.83 10.77 3.47
N SER A 137 8.19 11.90 3.75
CA SER A 137 7.92 12.30 5.13
C SER A 137 6.72 11.59 5.73
N LYS A 138 5.82 11.04 4.91
CA LYS A 138 4.55 10.47 5.36
C LYS A 138 4.49 8.95 5.33
N ILE A 139 5.22 8.32 4.42
CA ILE A 139 5.19 6.87 4.28
C ILE A 139 5.83 6.19 5.50
N PHE A 140 5.34 5.03 5.88
CA PHE A 140 5.97 4.23 6.93
C PHE A 140 7.46 4.08 6.63
N ARG A 141 8.29 4.28 7.66
CA ARG A 141 9.74 4.25 7.50
C ARG A 141 10.22 2.95 6.85
N GLY A 142 9.61 1.83 7.19
CA GLY A 142 9.98 0.53 6.62
C GLY A 142 9.64 0.38 5.14
N GLN A 143 8.95 1.34 4.54
CA GLN A 143 8.60 1.31 3.13
C GLN A 143 9.28 2.41 2.32
N GLU A 144 10.03 3.26 2.98
CA GLU A 144 10.62 4.46 2.35
C GLU A 144 11.51 4.11 1.15
N ALA A 145 12.21 2.98 1.22
CA ALA A 145 13.09 2.55 0.15
C ALA A 145 12.35 2.28 -1.18
N PHE A 146 11.04 1.98 -1.13
CA PHE A 146 10.28 1.82 -2.36
C PHE A 146 10.24 3.10 -3.18
N LEU A 147 10.20 4.26 -2.53
CA LEU A 147 10.21 5.54 -3.24
C LEU A 147 11.53 5.75 -3.98
N ASP A 148 12.64 5.43 -3.33
CA ASP A 148 13.96 5.56 -3.95
C ASP A 148 14.11 4.58 -5.11
N ARG A 149 13.61 3.36 -4.94
CA ARG A 149 13.66 2.34 -5.99
C ARG A 149 12.78 2.71 -7.18
N LEU A 150 11.66 3.38 -6.94
CA LEU A 150 10.82 3.90 -8.03
C LEU A 150 11.58 4.91 -8.86
N VAL A 151 12.22 5.89 -8.20
CA VAL A 151 12.99 6.91 -8.90
C VAL A 151 14.08 6.27 -9.73
N ALA A 152 14.83 5.31 -9.17
CA ALA A 152 15.88 4.60 -9.88
C ALA A 152 15.33 3.83 -11.09
N ALA A 153 14.16 3.22 -10.96
CA ALA A 153 13.54 2.43 -12.04
C ALA A 153 13.06 3.33 -13.19
N LEU A 154 12.63 4.53 -12.88
CA LEU A 154 12.11 5.46 -13.90
C LEU A 154 13.23 6.26 -14.59
N GLY A 155 14.44 6.15 -14.09
CA GLY A 155 15.59 6.84 -14.64
C GLY A 155 15.69 8.28 -14.21
#